data_17307ab46a56b86a02cd3d69cd227948
#
_entry.id   17307ab46a56b86a02cd3d69cd227948
#
_cell.length_a   1.000
_cell.length_b   1.000
_cell.length_c   1.000
_cell.angle_alpha   90.00
_cell.angle_beta   90.00
_cell.angle_gamma   90.00
#
_symmetry.space_group_name_H-M   'P 1'
#
loop_
_entity.id
_entity.type
_entity.pdbx_description
1 polymer ?
#
loop_
_entity_poly.entity_id
_entity_poly.type
_entity_poly.pdbx_seq_one_letter_code
_entity_poly.pdbx_strand_id
1 'polypeptide(L)'
;SMKGFPFTGSRIAWSKTKNHRCCRLHETLEFVEDIEVILQPTDFCRFIVVGNDFEGGYLIQCSIQSVRSLLDFLVEYPGENYLIDAQERWCICVYDYLDFGTVD
;
A
#
# COMPACT_ATOMS: atom_id res chain seq x y z
N SER A 1 -0.67 12.62 -8.43
CA SER A 1 -1.95 12.00 -8.11
C SER A 1 -2.01 10.56 -8.61
N MET A 2 -2.81 9.75 -7.99
CA MET A 2 -2.97 8.33 -8.26
C MET A 2 -3.99 8.10 -9.38
N LYS A 3 -3.63 8.45 -10.60
CA LYS A 3 -4.57 8.51 -11.72
C LYS A 3 -5.19 7.16 -12.10
N GLY A 4 -4.46 6.06 -11.91
CA GLY A 4 -4.95 4.74 -12.28
C GLY A 4 -5.86 4.09 -11.25
N PHE A 5 -5.98 4.67 -10.06
CA PHE A 5 -6.77 4.08 -8.99
C PHE A 5 -8.17 4.67 -8.91
N PRO A 6 -9.19 3.84 -8.70
CA PRO A 6 -10.54 4.33 -8.48
C PRO A 6 -10.68 4.92 -7.08
N PHE A 7 -11.34 6.07 -6.98
CA PHE A 7 -11.57 6.73 -5.70
C PHE A 7 -13.06 6.85 -5.41
N THR A 8 -13.41 6.79 -4.13
CA THR A 8 -14.71 7.17 -3.61
C THR A 8 -14.45 8.27 -2.59
N GLY A 9 -14.72 9.52 -2.97
CA GLY A 9 -14.30 10.67 -2.18
C GLY A 9 -12.78 10.77 -2.15
N SER A 10 -12.19 10.84 -0.97
CA SER A 10 -10.74 10.92 -0.77
C SER A 10 -10.09 9.54 -0.57
N ARG A 11 -10.86 8.46 -0.59
CA ARG A 11 -10.37 7.12 -0.33
C ARG A 11 -10.38 6.27 -1.59
N ILE A 12 -9.45 5.31 -1.65
CA ILE A 12 -9.40 4.35 -2.74
C ILE A 12 -10.60 3.40 -2.62
N ALA A 13 -11.30 3.20 -3.71
CA ALA A 13 -12.39 2.23 -3.79
C ALA A 13 -11.79 0.85 -4.04
N TRP A 14 -11.32 0.20 -2.98
CA TRP A 14 -10.57 -1.05 -3.05
C TRP A 14 -11.29 -2.15 -3.81
N SER A 15 -12.60 -2.28 -3.65
CA SER A 15 -13.38 -3.29 -4.36
C SER A 15 -13.37 -3.12 -5.87
N LYS A 16 -12.97 -1.95 -6.35
CA LYS A 16 -12.87 -1.65 -7.79
C LYS A 16 -11.44 -1.71 -8.31
N THR A 17 -10.46 -1.95 -7.44
CA THR A 17 -9.07 -2.16 -7.88
C THR A 17 -8.92 -3.58 -8.43
N LYS A 18 -7.84 -3.81 -9.14
CA LYS A 18 -7.46 -5.17 -9.57
C LYS A 18 -6.66 -5.84 -8.45
N ASN A 19 -6.77 -7.15 -8.38
CA ASN A 19 -6.00 -7.96 -7.44
C ASN A 19 -6.15 -7.52 -5.99
N HIS A 20 -7.33 -7.06 -5.60
CA HIS A 20 -7.57 -6.58 -4.25
C HIS A 20 -7.34 -7.69 -3.22
N ARG A 21 -6.54 -7.37 -2.20
CA ARG A 21 -6.33 -8.21 -1.03
C ARG A 21 -6.60 -7.39 0.22
N CYS A 22 -7.24 -8.01 1.19
CA CYS A 22 -7.55 -7.36 2.45
C CYS A 22 -7.30 -8.33 3.58
N CYS A 23 -6.54 -7.89 4.59
CA CYS A 23 -6.26 -8.68 5.78
C CYS A 23 -6.45 -7.82 7.02
N ARG A 24 -6.52 -8.47 8.17
CA ARG A 24 -6.53 -7.78 9.45
C ARG A 24 -5.11 -7.31 9.78
N LEU A 25 -5.01 -6.30 10.64
CA LEU A 25 -3.71 -5.70 10.98
C LEU A 25 -2.70 -6.69 11.57
N HIS A 26 -3.16 -7.71 12.27
CA HIS A 26 -2.26 -8.71 12.85
C HIS A 26 -1.82 -9.79 11.86
N GLU A 27 -2.30 -9.74 10.63
CA GLU A 27 -2.04 -10.75 9.60
C GLU A 27 -1.02 -10.26 8.56
N THR A 28 -0.02 -9.48 9.00
CA THR A 28 0.98 -8.91 8.09
C THR A 28 1.76 -9.96 7.31
N LEU A 29 2.10 -11.08 7.95
CA LEU A 29 2.85 -12.15 7.28
C LEU A 29 2.04 -12.75 6.14
N GLU A 30 0.79 -13.12 6.42
CA GLU A 30 -0.12 -13.68 5.42
C GLU A 30 -0.38 -12.70 4.30
N PHE A 31 -0.53 -11.43 4.65
CA PHE A 31 -0.76 -10.37 3.68
C PHE A 31 0.42 -10.23 2.72
N VAL A 32 1.65 -10.18 3.25
CA VAL A 32 2.85 -10.06 2.42
C VAL A 32 3.04 -11.30 1.55
N GLU A 33 2.81 -12.49 2.09
CA GLU A 33 2.90 -13.72 1.30
C GLU A 33 1.89 -13.72 0.15
N ASP A 34 0.70 -13.19 0.39
CA ASP A 34 -0.37 -13.15 -0.61
C ASP A 34 -0.07 -12.15 -1.74
N ILE A 35 0.51 -11.00 -1.43
CA ILE A 35 0.80 -9.98 -2.44
C ILE A 35 2.17 -10.15 -3.11
N GLU A 36 3.07 -10.90 -2.51
CA GLU A 36 4.45 -11.06 -2.98
C GLU A 36 4.52 -11.57 -4.43
N VAL A 37 3.58 -12.44 -4.82
CA VAL A 37 3.53 -12.99 -6.17
C VAL A 37 3.03 -11.97 -7.19
N ILE A 38 2.34 -10.93 -6.73
CA ILE A 38 1.79 -9.87 -7.58
C ILE A 38 2.72 -8.66 -7.57
N LEU A 39 3.28 -8.38 -6.39
CA LEU A 39 4.14 -7.23 -6.17
C LEU A 39 5.51 -7.49 -6.79
N GLN A 40 5.69 -7.04 -8.01
CA GLN A 40 7.00 -7.15 -8.65
C GLN A 40 8.01 -6.29 -7.90
N PRO A 41 9.23 -6.77 -7.72
CA PRO A 41 10.28 -5.95 -7.15
C PRO A 41 10.40 -4.65 -7.94
N THR A 42 10.28 -3.54 -7.25
CA THR A 42 10.43 -2.23 -7.86
C THR A 42 11.61 -1.53 -7.20
N ASP A 43 12.17 -0.55 -7.89
CA ASP A 43 13.32 0.16 -7.33
C ASP A 43 12.90 0.98 -6.12
N PHE A 44 11.73 1.65 -6.20
CA PHE A 44 11.30 2.58 -5.16
C PHE A 44 9.80 2.53 -4.95
N CYS A 45 9.38 2.84 -3.74
CA CYS A 45 8.00 3.14 -3.41
C CYS A 45 7.95 4.37 -2.51
N ARG A 46 6.77 4.98 -2.41
CA ARG A 46 6.54 6.15 -1.58
C ARG A 46 5.78 5.76 -0.33
N PHE A 47 6.24 6.26 0.79
CA PHE A 47 5.55 6.13 2.06
C PHE A 47 4.83 7.45 2.34
N ILE A 48 3.52 7.41 2.55
CA ILE A 48 2.69 8.58 2.79
C ILE A 48 1.87 8.38 4.06
N VAL A 49 1.91 9.39 4.92
CA VAL A 49 1.11 9.42 6.15
C VAL A 49 -0.18 10.18 5.87
N VAL A 50 -1.22 9.87 6.63
CA VAL A 50 -2.52 10.54 6.57
C VAL A 50 -2.35 12.07 6.60
N GLY A 51 -3.10 12.75 5.74
CA GLY A 51 -3.07 14.20 5.64
C GLY A 51 -2.09 14.74 4.62
N ASN A 52 -1.22 13.91 4.09
CA ASN A 52 -0.30 14.30 3.01
C ASN A 52 -0.90 13.98 1.65
N ASP A 53 -0.45 14.68 0.63
CA ASP A 53 -0.81 14.37 -0.75
C ASP A 53 -0.18 13.05 -1.18
N PHE A 54 -0.88 12.33 -2.06
CA PHE A 54 -0.33 11.11 -2.66
C PHE A 54 0.92 11.38 -3.50
N GLU A 55 1.14 12.62 -3.90
CA GLU A 55 2.34 13.01 -4.64
C GLU A 55 3.52 13.30 -3.73
N GLY A 56 3.26 13.48 -2.45
CA GLY A 56 4.30 13.71 -1.46
C GLY A 56 4.82 12.41 -0.87
N GLY A 57 5.41 12.53 0.32
CA GLY A 57 5.90 11.40 1.07
C GLY A 57 7.38 11.11 0.85
N TYR A 58 7.83 10.02 1.42
CA TYR A 58 9.24 9.64 1.41
C TYR A 58 9.45 8.53 0.39
N LEU A 59 10.46 8.71 -0.46
CA LEU A 59 10.88 7.71 -1.42
C LEU A 59 11.82 6.73 -0.70
N ILE A 60 11.47 5.46 -0.74
CA ILE A 60 12.27 4.41 -0.12
C ILE A 60 12.59 3.33 -1.14
N GLN A 61 13.72 2.66 -0.96
CA GLN A 61 14.06 1.51 -1.77
C GLN A 61 13.07 0.38 -1.44
N CYS A 62 12.48 -0.21 -2.47
CA CYS A 62 11.41 -1.19 -2.31
C CYS A 62 11.91 -2.60 -2.53
N SER A 63 11.68 -3.44 -1.54
CA SER A 63 11.88 -4.88 -1.61
C SER A 63 10.79 -5.53 -0.78
N ILE A 64 10.56 -6.82 -0.98
CA ILE A 64 9.57 -7.53 -0.16
C ILE A 64 9.93 -7.42 1.33
N GLN A 65 11.22 -7.50 1.65
CA GLN A 65 11.67 -7.38 3.03
C GLN A 65 11.43 -5.98 3.59
N SER A 66 11.68 -4.93 2.81
CA SER A 66 11.39 -3.55 3.21
C SER A 66 9.90 -3.33 3.42
N VAL A 67 9.07 -3.83 2.52
CA VAL A 67 7.61 -3.74 2.64
C VAL A 67 7.15 -4.41 3.92
N ARG A 68 7.63 -5.62 4.18
CA ARG A 68 7.28 -6.38 5.38
C ARG A 68 7.67 -5.64 6.66
N SER A 69 8.91 -5.16 6.72
CA SER A 69 9.41 -4.44 7.90
C SER A 69 8.61 -3.17 8.15
N LEU A 70 8.28 -2.45 7.08
CA LEU A 70 7.52 -1.22 7.20
C LEU A 70 6.06 -1.50 7.62
N LEU A 71 5.43 -2.54 7.09
CA LEU A 71 4.08 -2.92 7.51
C LEU A 71 4.04 -3.30 8.97
N ASP A 72 5.02 -4.07 9.46
CA ASP A 72 5.09 -4.45 10.87
C ASP A 72 5.20 -3.23 11.78
N PHE A 73 5.87 -2.19 11.32
CA PHE A 73 5.93 -0.92 12.02
C PHE A 73 4.59 -0.17 11.95
N LEU A 74 4.03 -0.06 10.74
CA LEU A 74 2.84 0.77 10.50
C LEU A 74 1.58 0.25 11.16
N VAL A 75 1.45 -1.06 11.36
CA VAL A 75 0.26 -1.62 12.05
C VAL A 75 0.20 -1.18 13.52
N GLU A 76 1.31 -0.74 14.09
CA GLU A 76 1.38 -0.22 15.44
C GLU A 76 1.28 1.30 15.48
N TYR A 77 1.31 1.96 14.34
CA TYR A 77 1.32 3.41 14.25
C TYR A 77 -0.07 3.89 13.83
N PRO A 78 -0.74 4.69 14.67
CA PRO A 78 -2.10 5.13 14.36
C PRO A 78 -2.13 6.06 13.16
N GLY A 79 -3.14 5.89 12.34
CA GLY A 79 -3.35 6.74 11.18
C GLY A 79 -3.51 5.92 9.91
N GLU A 80 -3.90 6.61 8.86
CA GLU A 80 -4.06 6.02 7.54
C GLU A 80 -2.77 6.22 6.76
N ASN A 81 -2.00 5.14 6.61
CA ASN A 81 -0.69 5.18 6.00
C ASN A 81 -0.70 4.41 4.69
N TYR A 82 0.11 4.85 3.75
CA TYR A 82 0.14 4.26 2.40
C TYR A 82 1.56 3.93 1.98
N LEU A 83 1.70 2.83 1.26
CA LEU A 83 2.87 2.53 0.45
C LEU A 83 2.41 2.51 -1.00
N ILE A 84 3.03 3.30 -1.85
CA ILE A 84 2.64 3.45 -3.24
C ILE A 84 3.85 3.17 -4.11
N ASP A 85 3.71 2.27 -5.09
CA ASP A 85 4.72 2.07 -6.11
C ASP A 85 5.12 3.41 -6.75
N ALA A 86 6.40 3.65 -6.96
CA ALA A 86 6.87 4.90 -7.56
C ALA A 86 6.26 5.16 -8.94
N GLN A 87 5.86 4.11 -9.66
CA GLN A 87 5.17 4.21 -10.94
C GLN A 87 3.66 4.09 -10.80
N GLU A 88 3.16 4.09 -9.57
CA GLU A 88 1.74 4.06 -9.24
C GLU A 88 1.01 2.83 -9.79
N ARG A 89 1.69 1.68 -9.89
CA ARG A 89 1.09 0.44 -10.37
C ARG A 89 0.34 -0.31 -9.29
N TRP A 90 0.73 -0.13 -8.04
CA TRP A 90 0.10 -0.75 -6.88
C TRP A 90 0.10 0.19 -5.69
N CYS A 91 -0.79 -0.10 -4.75
CA CYS A 91 -0.90 0.67 -3.51
C CYS A 91 -1.25 -0.26 -2.35
N ILE A 92 -0.63 -0.02 -1.21
CA ILE A 92 -0.96 -0.66 0.06
C ILE A 92 -1.45 0.43 1.01
N CYS A 93 -2.55 0.18 1.70
CA CYS A 93 -3.05 1.06 2.76
C CYS A 93 -3.06 0.31 4.08
N VAL A 94 -2.55 0.95 5.12
CA VAL A 94 -2.59 0.44 6.49
C VAL A 94 -3.43 1.43 7.29
N TYR A 95 -4.63 1.00 7.68
CA TYR A 95 -5.52 1.81 8.50
C TYR A 95 -6.26 0.90 9.47
N ASP A 96 -7.56 0.64 9.26
CA ASP A 96 -8.30 -0.34 10.06
C ASP A 96 -7.97 -1.76 9.61
N TYR A 97 -7.60 -1.90 8.36
CA TYR A 97 -7.21 -3.15 7.71
C TYR A 97 -5.95 -2.92 6.88
N LEU A 98 -5.38 -4.03 6.40
CA LEU A 98 -4.36 -4.00 5.36
C LEU A 98 -5.07 -4.20 4.03
N ASP A 99 -4.97 -3.22 3.14
CA ASP A 99 -5.52 -3.31 1.79
C ASP A 99 -4.43 -3.17 0.74
N PHE A 100 -4.54 -3.95 -0.31
CA PHE A 100 -3.65 -3.91 -1.46
C PHE A 100 -4.49 -3.95 -2.73
N GLY A 101 -4.07 -3.20 -3.72
CA GLY A 101 -4.69 -3.25 -5.04
C GLY A 101 -3.74 -2.78 -6.11
N THR A 102 -4.02 -3.16 -7.35
CA THR A 102 -3.25 -2.77 -8.53
C THR A 102 -4.16 -2.05 -9.51
N VAL A 103 -3.55 -1.30 -10.45
CA VAL A 103 -4.31 -0.65 -11.54
C VAL A 103 -4.54 -1.61 -12.70
N ASP A 104 -3.74 -2.64 -12.82
CA ASP A 104 -3.82 -3.62 -13.92
C ASP A 104 -4.38 -4.96 -13.48
#